data_550e9fcfb63f2d9aa6e45a358bb07bf2
#
_entry.id   550e9fcfb63f2d9aa6e45a358bb07bf2
#
_cell.length_a   1.000
_cell.length_b   1.000
_cell.length_c   1.000
_cell.angle_alpha   90.00
_cell.angle_beta   90.00
_cell.angle_gamma   90.00
#
_symmetry.space_group_name_H-M   'P 1'
#
loop_
_entity.id
_entity.type
_entity.pdbx_description
1 polymer ?
#
loop_
_entity_poly.entity_id
_entity_poly.type
_entity_poly.pdbx_seq_one_letter_code
_entity_poly.pdbx_strand_id
1 'polypeptide(L)'
;MAEFRTTFPVAASAEMVWGILVDFERWSEWNPSVPSISGEARLGSTLSMTLAMPHRPSAKVKADITDLVPDRRFCWHGNIGGDRLFSGTREFEIDPQPDGTVLVTHVETVIGLLFPVFRAVMGSAIQEHHDNLNTALKDRAEQT
;
A
#
# COMPACT_ATOMS: atom_id res chain seq x y z
N MET A 1 -17.01 7.08 2.03
CA MET A 1 -15.77 6.52 2.58
C MET A 1 -15.79 5.01 2.51
N ALA A 2 -14.70 4.40 2.09
CA ALA A 2 -14.49 2.97 2.21
C ALA A 2 -13.17 2.68 2.86
N GLU A 3 -13.14 1.65 3.70
CA GLU A 3 -11.93 1.16 4.33
C GLU A 3 -11.72 -0.30 3.95
N PHE A 4 -10.51 -0.63 3.52
CA PHE A 4 -10.07 -2.00 3.23
C PHE A 4 -8.99 -2.33 4.25
N ARG A 5 -9.28 -3.24 5.16
CA ARG A 5 -8.39 -3.61 6.25
C ARG A 5 -8.14 -5.12 6.22
N THR A 6 -6.87 -5.50 6.20
CA THR A 6 -6.47 -6.89 6.25
C THR A 6 -5.29 -7.04 7.21
N THR A 7 -5.36 -8.06 8.07
CA THR A 7 -4.24 -8.45 8.94
C THR A 7 -3.84 -9.86 8.55
N PHE A 8 -2.55 -10.08 8.29
CA PHE A 8 -2.05 -11.38 7.85
C PHE A 8 -0.70 -11.69 8.47
N PRO A 9 -0.44 -12.96 8.76
CA PRO A 9 0.86 -13.38 9.30
C PRO A 9 1.89 -13.47 8.19
N VAL A 10 3.14 -13.11 8.52
CA VAL A 10 4.29 -13.25 7.63
C VAL A 10 5.40 -13.96 8.41
N ALA A 11 5.90 -15.05 7.86
CA ALA A 11 6.99 -15.83 8.45
C ALA A 11 8.33 -15.20 8.10
N ALA A 12 8.55 -13.99 8.60
CA ALA A 12 9.78 -13.23 8.44
C ALA A 12 9.89 -12.22 9.59
N SER A 13 11.08 -11.64 9.77
CA SER A 13 11.27 -10.62 10.80
C SER A 13 10.64 -9.28 10.42
N ALA A 14 10.41 -8.43 11.41
CA ALA A 14 9.95 -7.06 11.18
C ALA A 14 10.93 -6.29 10.30
N GLU A 15 12.23 -6.48 10.51
CA GLU A 15 13.27 -5.82 9.70
C GLU A 15 13.21 -6.24 8.24
N MET A 16 12.97 -7.53 7.98
CA MET A 16 12.83 -8.05 6.61
C MET A 16 11.63 -7.43 5.91
N VAL A 17 10.47 -7.45 6.55
CA VAL A 17 9.24 -6.88 5.98
C VAL A 17 9.41 -5.37 5.74
N TRP A 18 9.97 -4.67 6.70
CA TRP A 18 10.24 -3.24 6.59
C TRP A 18 11.15 -2.92 5.41
N GLY A 19 12.26 -3.67 5.28
CA GLY A 19 13.22 -3.48 4.19
C GLY A 19 12.57 -3.61 2.82
N ILE A 20 11.62 -4.54 2.67
CA ILE A 20 10.87 -4.73 1.43
C ILE A 20 9.91 -3.55 1.17
N LEU A 21 9.21 -3.10 2.22
CA LEU A 21 8.24 -2.02 2.10
C LEU A 21 8.85 -0.67 1.73
N VAL A 22 10.06 -0.36 2.20
CA VAL A 22 10.68 0.96 1.96
C VAL A 22 11.68 0.95 0.80
N ASP A 23 11.99 -0.20 0.23
CA ASP A 23 12.86 -0.31 -0.93
C ASP A 23 12.05 -0.16 -2.21
N PHE A 24 11.67 1.06 -2.51
CA PHE A 24 10.79 1.37 -3.64
C PHE A 24 11.41 1.01 -4.99
N GLU A 25 12.73 1.06 -5.13
CA GLU A 25 13.42 0.72 -6.37
C GLU A 25 13.17 -0.72 -6.80
N ARG A 26 12.89 -1.60 -5.84
CA ARG A 26 12.65 -3.02 -6.09
C ARG A 26 11.19 -3.43 -6.11
N TRP A 27 10.26 -2.49 -5.91
CA TRP A 27 8.83 -2.83 -5.90
C TRP A 27 8.36 -3.45 -7.21
N SER A 28 8.93 -3.05 -8.34
CA SER A 28 8.59 -3.64 -9.64
C SER A 28 8.92 -5.13 -9.74
N GLU A 29 9.81 -5.64 -8.88
CA GLU A 29 10.19 -7.05 -8.88
C GLU A 29 9.12 -7.95 -8.23
N TRP A 30 8.29 -7.40 -7.35
CA TRP A 30 7.37 -8.23 -6.57
C TRP A 30 5.94 -7.69 -6.47
N ASN A 31 5.72 -6.41 -6.67
CA ASN A 31 4.42 -5.79 -6.39
C ASN A 31 3.61 -5.53 -7.67
N PRO A 32 2.66 -6.43 -8.02
CA PRO A 32 1.86 -6.26 -9.23
C PRO A 32 0.84 -5.12 -9.11
N SER A 33 0.51 -4.70 -7.89
CA SER A 33 -0.46 -3.63 -7.64
C SER A 33 0.14 -2.24 -7.84
N VAL A 34 1.46 -2.13 -7.70
CA VAL A 34 2.19 -0.86 -7.91
C VAL A 34 3.43 -1.16 -8.75
N PRO A 35 3.26 -1.34 -10.08
CA PRO A 35 4.36 -1.76 -10.96
C PRO A 35 5.45 -0.71 -11.13
N SER A 36 5.18 0.54 -10.77
CA SER A 36 6.16 1.62 -10.86
C SER A 36 5.98 2.57 -9.69
N ILE A 37 7.07 2.87 -9.01
CA ILE A 37 7.11 3.83 -7.90
C ILE A 37 8.48 4.47 -7.83
N SER A 38 8.53 5.77 -7.59
CA SER A 38 9.78 6.51 -7.39
C SER A 38 9.62 7.51 -6.25
N GLY A 39 10.73 7.79 -5.58
CA GLY A 39 10.80 8.69 -4.44
C GLY A 39 11.63 8.10 -3.32
N GLU A 40 11.87 8.88 -2.29
CA GLU A 40 12.68 8.48 -1.14
C GLU A 40 11.80 8.00 0.02
N ALA A 41 12.27 6.99 0.75
CA ALA A 41 11.62 6.53 1.97
C ALA A 41 11.96 7.47 3.14
N ARG A 42 11.35 8.64 3.12
CA ARG A 42 11.60 9.71 4.09
C ARG A 42 10.29 10.41 4.42
N LEU A 43 10.09 10.76 5.68
CA LEU A 43 8.91 11.51 6.13
C LEU A 43 8.79 12.82 5.35
N GLY A 44 7.61 13.10 4.81
CA GLY A 44 7.34 14.29 4.00
C GLY A 44 7.74 14.18 2.53
N SER A 45 8.37 13.07 2.13
CA SER A 45 8.73 12.83 0.72
C SER A 45 7.48 12.58 -0.11
N THR A 46 7.51 13.02 -1.38
CA THR A 46 6.46 12.74 -2.34
C THR A 46 6.86 11.59 -3.24
N LEU A 47 6.01 10.57 -3.30
CA LEU A 47 6.18 9.41 -4.16
C LEU A 47 5.36 9.59 -5.44
N SER A 48 5.92 9.18 -6.57
CA SER A 48 5.20 9.10 -7.84
C SER A 48 5.03 7.63 -8.20
N MET A 49 3.82 7.19 -8.47
CA MET A 49 3.57 5.77 -8.68
C MET A 49 2.48 5.52 -9.72
N THR A 50 2.50 4.31 -10.27
CA THR A 50 1.44 3.77 -11.11
C THR A 50 0.70 2.70 -10.30
N LEU A 51 -0.60 2.86 -10.15
CA LEU A 51 -1.46 1.86 -9.52
C LEU A 51 -2.10 1.00 -10.60
N ALA A 52 -1.88 -0.31 -10.53
CA ALA A 52 -2.52 -1.26 -11.43
C ALA A 52 -3.82 -1.76 -10.80
N MET A 53 -4.91 -1.62 -11.53
CA MET A 53 -6.24 -2.09 -11.12
C MET A 53 -6.62 -3.26 -12.02
N PRO A 54 -6.96 -4.44 -11.47
CA PRO A 54 -7.35 -5.59 -12.28
C PRO A 54 -8.47 -5.27 -13.27
N HIS A 55 -8.25 -5.60 -14.54
CA HIS A 55 -9.23 -5.39 -15.62
C HIS A 55 -9.61 -3.93 -15.86
N ARG A 56 -8.79 -2.99 -15.41
CA ARG A 56 -9.00 -1.54 -15.55
C ARG A 56 -7.71 -0.86 -16.00
N PRO A 57 -7.81 0.34 -16.60
CA PRO A 57 -6.61 1.13 -16.89
C PRO A 57 -5.85 1.45 -15.61
N SER A 58 -4.52 1.47 -15.69
CA SER A 58 -3.70 1.92 -14.58
C SER A 58 -3.85 3.42 -14.33
N ALA A 59 -3.61 3.83 -13.09
CA ALA A 59 -3.70 5.24 -12.68
C ALA A 59 -2.34 5.72 -12.20
N LYS A 60 -1.95 6.93 -12.60
CA LYS A 60 -0.74 7.59 -12.10
C LYS A 60 -1.15 8.50 -10.95
N VAL A 61 -0.53 8.31 -9.79
CA VAL A 61 -0.83 9.07 -8.60
C VAL A 61 0.44 9.54 -7.91
N LYS A 62 0.29 10.58 -7.10
CA LYS A 62 1.33 11.05 -6.19
C LYS A 62 0.83 10.94 -4.77
N ALA A 63 1.71 10.54 -3.86
CA ALA A 63 1.37 10.43 -2.46
C ALA A 63 2.53 10.93 -1.60
N ASP A 64 2.18 11.56 -0.47
CA ASP A 64 3.16 12.05 0.48
C ASP A 64 3.27 11.04 1.63
N ILE A 65 4.50 10.76 2.06
CA ILE A 65 4.72 9.92 3.24
C ILE A 65 4.37 10.73 4.48
N THR A 66 3.35 10.29 5.18
CA THR A 66 2.80 11.00 6.35
C THR A 66 3.23 10.40 7.68
N ASP A 67 3.67 9.14 7.67
CA ASP A 67 4.19 8.48 8.86
C ASP A 67 5.24 7.45 8.47
N LEU A 68 6.32 7.38 9.24
CA LEU A 68 7.43 6.48 8.95
C LEU A 68 8.15 6.15 10.25
N VAL A 69 7.82 4.99 10.83
CA VAL A 69 8.45 4.48 12.03
C VAL A 69 9.14 3.17 11.67
N PRO A 70 10.48 3.13 11.64
CA PRO A 70 11.23 1.94 11.20
C PRO A 70 10.77 0.66 11.90
N ASP A 71 10.58 -0.39 11.11
CA ASP A 71 10.15 -1.72 11.54
C ASP A 71 8.75 -1.79 12.14
N ARG A 72 7.97 -0.70 12.10
CA ARG A 72 6.67 -0.63 12.75
C ARG A 72 5.54 -0.08 11.91
N ARG A 73 5.75 1.06 11.24
CA ARG A 73 4.65 1.76 10.61
C ARG A 73 5.10 2.58 9.40
N PHE A 74 4.31 2.49 8.35
CA PHE A 74 4.50 3.22 7.12
C PHE A 74 3.14 3.71 6.63
N CYS A 75 3.02 4.98 6.30
CA CYS A 75 1.76 5.55 5.85
C CYS A 75 1.99 6.60 4.77
N TRP A 76 1.15 6.59 3.75
CA TRP A 76 1.12 7.65 2.77
C TRP A 76 -0.31 8.13 2.49
N HIS A 77 -0.41 9.36 1.99
CA HIS A 77 -1.66 9.99 1.62
C HIS A 77 -1.53 10.64 0.24
N GLY A 78 -2.48 10.37 -0.65
CA GLY A 78 -2.53 10.96 -1.97
C GLY A 78 -3.94 11.43 -2.32
N ASN A 79 -4.04 12.26 -3.36
CA ASN A 79 -5.32 12.72 -3.85
C ASN A 79 -5.31 12.90 -5.37
N ILE A 80 -6.53 13.03 -5.92
CA ILE A 80 -6.74 13.36 -7.31
C ILE A 80 -7.70 14.57 -7.32
N GLY A 81 -7.20 15.73 -7.77
CA GLY A 81 -8.00 16.96 -7.80
C GLY A 81 -8.26 17.59 -6.44
N GLY A 82 -7.50 17.18 -5.41
CA GLY A 82 -7.64 17.64 -4.04
C GLY A 82 -8.39 16.63 -3.16
N ASP A 83 -8.20 16.73 -1.85
CA ASP A 83 -8.76 15.78 -0.88
C ASP A 83 -10.29 15.74 -0.88
N ARG A 84 -10.94 16.84 -1.24
CA ARG A 84 -12.41 16.90 -1.28
C ARG A 84 -13.00 16.07 -2.42
N LEU A 85 -12.30 15.98 -3.54
CA LEU A 85 -12.78 15.24 -4.69
C LEU A 85 -12.52 13.75 -4.53
N PHE A 86 -11.27 13.38 -4.26
CA PHE A 86 -10.88 12.01 -4.10
C PHE A 86 -9.53 11.93 -3.40
N SER A 87 -9.46 11.21 -2.30
CA SER A 87 -8.18 10.95 -1.62
C SER A 87 -8.09 9.51 -1.14
N GLY A 88 -6.86 9.04 -0.98
CA GLY A 88 -6.56 7.71 -0.48
C GLY A 88 -5.42 7.76 0.52
N THR A 89 -5.55 6.97 1.56
CA THR A 89 -4.51 6.76 2.58
C THR A 89 -4.20 5.29 2.64
N ARG A 90 -2.92 4.94 2.59
CA ARG A 90 -2.45 3.57 2.74
C ARG A 90 -1.52 3.48 3.93
N GLU A 91 -1.74 2.48 4.76
CA GLU A 91 -1.03 2.30 6.01
C GLU A 91 -0.63 0.84 6.16
N PHE A 92 0.63 0.62 6.56
CA PHE A 92 1.13 -0.69 6.96
C PHE A 92 1.60 -0.61 8.39
N GLU A 93 1.17 -1.57 9.22
CA GLU A 93 1.68 -1.76 10.56
C GLU A 93 2.30 -3.15 10.67
N ILE A 94 3.45 -3.24 11.32
CA ILE A 94 4.17 -4.48 11.54
C ILE A 94 4.20 -4.75 13.04
N ASP A 95 3.62 -5.88 13.46
CA ASP A 95 3.54 -6.27 14.86
C ASP A 95 4.31 -7.59 15.06
N PRO A 96 5.53 -7.53 15.65
CA PRO A 96 6.30 -8.74 15.92
C PRO A 96 5.57 -9.65 16.91
N GLN A 97 5.63 -10.97 16.62
CA GLN A 97 4.99 -11.98 17.44
C GLN A 97 6.05 -12.77 18.25
N PRO A 98 5.64 -13.39 19.38
CA PRO A 98 6.57 -14.15 20.22
C PRO A 98 7.28 -15.31 19.50
N ASP A 99 6.66 -15.86 18.44
CA ASP A 99 7.22 -16.99 17.67
C ASP A 99 8.21 -16.58 16.59
N GLY A 100 8.57 -15.29 16.50
CA GLY A 100 9.51 -14.79 15.50
C GLY A 100 8.89 -14.39 14.18
N THR A 101 7.58 -14.58 14.02
CA THR A 101 6.82 -14.06 12.86
C THR A 101 6.33 -12.65 13.13
N VAL A 102 5.65 -12.05 12.16
CA VAL A 102 5.00 -10.75 12.34
C VAL A 102 3.56 -10.84 11.86
N LEU A 103 2.71 -9.99 12.43
CA LEU A 103 1.40 -9.67 11.84
C LEU A 103 1.53 -8.35 11.11
N VAL A 104 1.16 -8.33 9.84
CA VAL A 104 1.11 -7.12 9.03
C VAL A 104 -0.34 -6.72 8.89
N THR A 105 -0.65 -5.48 9.24
CA THR A 105 -1.96 -4.88 9.02
C THR A 105 -1.84 -3.85 7.91
N HIS A 106 -2.58 -4.05 6.82
CA HIS A 106 -2.66 -3.14 5.69
C HIS A 106 -4.04 -2.51 5.69
N VAL A 107 -4.08 -1.19 5.78
CA VAL A 107 -5.32 -0.42 5.76
C VAL A 107 -5.27 0.55 4.59
N GLU A 108 -6.32 0.54 3.78
CA GLU A 108 -6.49 1.49 2.69
C GLU A 108 -7.83 2.19 2.88
N THR A 109 -7.80 3.52 2.98
CA THR A 109 -8.99 4.34 3.18
C THR A 109 -9.16 5.24 1.97
N VAL A 110 -10.35 5.24 1.38
CA VAL A 110 -10.69 6.04 0.20
C VAL A 110 -11.88 6.91 0.53
N ILE A 111 -11.73 8.22 0.34
CA ILE A 111 -12.77 9.22 0.62
C ILE A 111 -12.86 10.25 -0.51
N GLY A 112 -13.95 11.02 -0.54
CA GLY A 112 -14.13 12.15 -1.43
C GLY A 112 -15.50 12.18 -2.11
N LEU A 113 -15.85 13.31 -2.70
CA LEU A 113 -17.13 13.50 -3.40
C LEU A 113 -17.28 12.57 -4.61
N LEU A 114 -16.17 12.22 -5.27
CA LEU A 114 -16.17 11.30 -6.42
C LEU A 114 -16.17 9.84 -6.03
N PHE A 115 -16.08 9.52 -4.74
CA PHE A 115 -15.99 8.13 -4.28
C PHE A 115 -17.13 7.24 -4.78
N PRO A 116 -18.43 7.65 -4.72
CA PRO A 116 -19.51 6.82 -5.23
C PRO A 116 -19.37 6.48 -6.72
N VAL A 117 -18.93 7.46 -7.53
CA VAL A 117 -18.69 7.26 -8.97
C VAL A 117 -17.51 6.31 -9.17
N PHE A 118 -16.42 6.54 -8.45
CA PHE A 118 -15.22 5.69 -8.50
C PHE A 118 -15.56 4.26 -8.14
N ARG A 119 -16.31 4.06 -7.06
CA ARG A 119 -16.74 2.72 -6.61
C ARG A 119 -17.59 2.02 -7.67
N ALA A 120 -18.52 2.76 -8.31
CA ALA A 120 -19.37 2.19 -9.35
C ALA A 120 -18.55 1.75 -10.57
N VAL A 121 -17.53 2.52 -10.96
CA VAL A 121 -16.66 2.23 -12.09
C VAL A 121 -15.69 1.11 -11.78
N MET A 122 -15.05 1.14 -10.61
CA MET A 122 -13.98 0.20 -10.25
C MET A 122 -14.50 -1.14 -9.72
N GLY A 123 -15.72 -1.17 -9.14
CA GLY A 123 -16.30 -2.41 -8.61
C GLY A 123 -15.39 -3.08 -7.59
N SER A 124 -15.13 -4.38 -7.79
CA SER A 124 -14.27 -5.18 -6.92
C SER A 124 -12.77 -4.98 -7.18
N ALA A 125 -12.38 -4.18 -8.18
CA ALA A 125 -10.97 -4.04 -8.56
C ALA A 125 -10.13 -3.42 -7.44
N ILE A 126 -10.70 -2.56 -6.61
CA ILE A 126 -9.99 -1.96 -5.48
C ILE A 126 -9.61 -3.02 -4.45
N GLN A 127 -10.57 -3.88 -4.08
CA GLN A 127 -10.31 -4.97 -3.12
C GLN A 127 -9.27 -5.94 -3.68
N GLU A 128 -9.39 -6.28 -4.94
CA GLU A 128 -8.45 -7.18 -5.61
C GLU A 128 -7.03 -6.58 -5.67
N HIS A 129 -6.91 -5.29 -5.95
CA HIS A 129 -5.64 -4.56 -5.91
C HIS A 129 -5.02 -4.64 -4.50
N HIS A 130 -5.82 -4.42 -3.46
CA HIS A 130 -5.41 -4.51 -2.07
C HIS A 130 -4.91 -5.93 -1.72
N ASP A 131 -5.70 -6.94 -2.07
CA ASP A 131 -5.38 -8.34 -1.76
C ASP A 131 -4.14 -8.83 -2.51
N ASN A 132 -3.98 -8.44 -3.77
CA ASN A 132 -2.82 -8.80 -4.58
C ASN A 132 -1.52 -8.23 -3.98
N LEU A 133 -1.56 -7.01 -3.47
CA LEU A 133 -0.41 -6.40 -2.82
C LEU A 133 -0.02 -7.19 -1.56
N ASN A 134 -1.01 -7.55 -0.74
CA ASN A 134 -0.77 -8.28 0.51
C ASN A 134 -0.16 -9.66 0.23
N THR A 135 -0.71 -10.39 -0.73
CA THR A 135 -0.19 -11.69 -1.13
C THR A 135 1.25 -11.58 -1.64
N ALA A 136 1.51 -10.59 -2.49
CA ALA A 136 2.83 -10.38 -3.05
C ALA A 136 3.87 -9.99 -1.98
N LEU A 137 3.51 -9.16 -1.02
CA LEU A 137 4.38 -8.78 0.09
C LEU A 137 4.74 -10.00 0.95
N LYS A 138 3.73 -10.80 1.31
CA LYS A 138 3.93 -12.01 2.09
C LYS A 138 4.86 -12.99 1.38
N ASP A 139 4.59 -13.26 0.11
CA ASP A 139 5.40 -14.19 -0.69
C ASP A 139 6.84 -13.69 -0.81
N ARG A 140 7.04 -12.41 -1.08
CA ARG A 140 8.37 -11.82 -1.19
C ARG A 140 9.16 -11.96 0.11
N ALA A 141 8.55 -11.66 1.23
CA ALA A 141 9.20 -11.73 2.53
C ALA A 141 9.55 -13.17 2.94
N GLU A 142 8.68 -14.13 2.60
CA GLU A 142 8.88 -15.53 2.98
C GLU A 142 9.83 -16.30 2.06
N GLN A 143 10.15 -15.77 0.89
CA GLN A 143 11.08 -16.39 -0.06
C GLN A 143 12.55 -16.11 0.25
N THR A 144 12.85 -15.20 1.13
CA THR A 144 14.24 -14.79 1.44
C THR A 144 14.76 -15.38 2.73
#